data_05a7acbd0bfdc272d25a3719d87771ff
#
_entry.id   05a7acbd0bfdc272d25a3719d87771ff
#
_cell.length_a   1.000
_cell.length_b   1.000
_cell.length_c   1.000
_cell.angle_alpha   90.00
_cell.angle_beta   90.00
_cell.angle_gamma   90.00
#
_symmetry.space_group_name_H-M   'P 1'
#
loop_
_entity.id
_entity.type
_entity.pdbx_description
1 polymer ?
#
loop_
_entity_poly.entity_id
_entity_poly.type
_entity_poly.pdbx_seq_one_letter_code
_entity_poly.pdbx_strand_id
1 'polypeptide(L)'
;MSDENKPAKSKKKASARGLGRGLSALMADVAVPSAPEAAPIANVKEQPVAPKKAASQTPSANSKQIQFIAISRLERNPDQPRKIFNEADMTELTNSIREKGVLQPILVRPIPPSKRSAGKPDYQIVAGERRWQASLKAGLDAMPVLIRELSDQEVLEIGVVENVQRADLNPMEEARAYRALMDDFGRTQVDVSEAIGKSRSHIANLLRMLDMPLQIQRWLELGKLSLGHAKAIISMPDPIETAEMIMDQGLSVRATENYVKRYKDGSPHILGGSLRTPEEKDPNIKALERELMDILGLKVDLNHKGPGGALKIKYKTGAQLDEVVKRLKG
;
A
#
# COMPACT_ATOMS: atom_id res chain seq x y z
N MET A 1 60.80 28.22 8.65
CA MET A 1 61.07 27.29 9.74
C MET A 1 59.83 27.20 10.58
N SER A 2 59.09 26.17 10.72
CA SER A 2 59.16 24.77 10.39
C SER A 2 57.71 24.26 10.18
N ASP A 3 57.59 23.39 9.22
CA ASP A 3 56.43 22.53 8.97
C ASP A 3 55.95 21.75 10.20
N GLU A 4 54.63 21.61 10.36
CA GLU A 4 54.08 20.42 10.99
C GLU A 4 52.88 19.90 10.20
N ASN A 5 53.19 18.90 9.43
CA ASN A 5 52.35 18.02 8.65
C ASN A 5 51.56 17.08 9.57
N LYS A 6 50.22 17.14 9.51
CA LYS A 6 49.35 16.24 10.25
C LYS A 6 48.58 15.37 9.27
N PRO A 7 48.74 14.02 9.28
CA PRO A 7 48.07 13.15 8.30
C PRO A 7 46.60 12.98 8.59
N ALA A 8 45.80 13.15 7.56
CA ALA A 8 44.37 12.88 7.52
C ALA A 8 44.11 11.37 7.72
N LYS A 9 43.37 11.02 8.79
CA LYS A 9 42.82 9.68 9.00
C LYS A 9 41.66 9.45 8.04
N SER A 10 41.88 8.65 7.00
CA SER A 10 40.82 8.13 6.16
C SER A 10 39.94 7.16 6.96
N LYS A 11 38.74 7.56 7.28
CA LYS A 11 37.68 6.66 7.74
C LYS A 11 37.21 5.83 6.55
N LYS A 12 37.59 4.57 6.49
CA LYS A 12 36.97 3.56 5.63
C LYS A 12 35.47 3.50 5.97
N LYS A 13 34.62 4.03 5.09
CA LYS A 13 33.20 3.73 5.08
C LYS A 13 33.03 2.26 4.74
N ALA A 14 32.62 1.46 5.70
CA ALA A 14 32.10 0.12 5.44
C ALA A 14 30.85 0.28 4.55
N SER A 15 30.93 -0.25 3.34
CA SER A 15 29.81 -0.34 2.42
C SER A 15 28.81 -1.32 3.01
N ALA A 16 27.75 -0.82 3.62
CA ALA A 16 26.57 -1.62 3.95
C ALA A 16 25.94 -2.04 2.62
N ARG A 17 26.18 -3.28 2.21
CA ARG A 17 25.50 -3.92 1.09
C ARG A 17 24.00 -3.95 1.42
N GLY A 18 23.22 -3.20 0.65
CA GLY A 18 21.80 -3.02 0.85
C GLY A 18 21.02 -4.33 0.82
N LEU A 19 20.39 -4.66 1.95
CA LEU A 19 19.40 -5.72 2.09
C LEU A 19 18.07 -5.39 1.39
N GLY A 20 17.88 -4.16 0.90
CA GLY A 20 16.65 -3.72 0.23
C GLY A 20 16.23 -4.56 -0.98
N ARG A 21 17.20 -5.13 -1.72
CA ARG A 21 16.91 -6.08 -2.82
C ARG A 21 16.45 -7.46 -2.33
N GLY A 22 16.74 -7.83 -1.10
CA GLY A 22 16.35 -9.12 -0.52
C GLY A 22 14.86 -9.20 -0.21
N LEU A 23 14.28 -8.16 0.36
CA LEU A 23 12.90 -8.19 0.84
C LEU A 23 11.89 -8.11 -0.30
N SER A 24 12.15 -7.26 -1.31
CA SER A 24 11.31 -7.18 -2.52
C SER A 24 11.34 -8.48 -3.32
N ALA A 25 12.50 -9.17 -3.37
CA ALA A 25 12.64 -10.48 -3.98
C ALA A 25 11.91 -11.59 -3.17
N LEU A 26 11.84 -11.44 -1.84
CA LEU A 26 11.11 -12.34 -0.94
C LEU A 26 9.60 -12.33 -1.19
N MET A 27 9.03 -11.16 -1.49
CA MET A 27 7.60 -10.98 -1.70
C MET A 27 7.19 -11.20 -3.17
N ALA A 28 8.08 -10.93 -4.14
CA ALA A 28 7.82 -11.17 -5.56
C ALA A 28 7.76 -12.67 -5.91
N ASP A 29 8.46 -13.53 -5.17
CA ASP A 29 8.47 -14.99 -5.39
C ASP A 29 7.19 -15.70 -4.92
N VAL A 30 6.28 -15.01 -4.25
CA VAL A 30 4.96 -15.55 -3.83
C VAL A 30 3.86 -15.23 -4.86
N ALA A 31 4.15 -14.37 -5.85
CA ALA A 31 3.25 -14.09 -6.96
C ALA A 31 3.45 -15.13 -8.09
N VAL A 32 2.37 -15.82 -8.45
CA VAL A 32 2.34 -16.83 -9.50
C VAL A 32 2.64 -16.19 -10.86
N PRO A 33 3.62 -16.66 -11.65
CA PRO A 33 3.73 -16.25 -13.05
C PRO A 33 2.58 -16.87 -13.85
N SER A 34 1.89 -16.02 -14.63
CA SER A 34 0.88 -16.44 -15.60
C SER A 34 1.48 -17.46 -16.57
N ALA A 35 0.75 -18.54 -16.83
CA ALA A 35 1.16 -19.64 -17.70
C ALA A 35 1.44 -19.14 -19.13
N PRO A 36 2.52 -19.57 -19.78
CA PRO A 36 2.68 -19.40 -21.22
C PRO A 36 1.88 -20.46 -21.98
N GLU A 37 1.25 -20.00 -23.02
CA GLU A 37 0.47 -20.72 -24.04
C GLU A 37 1.28 -21.87 -24.69
N ALA A 38 0.64 -22.97 -24.90
CA ALA A 38 1.22 -24.20 -25.43
C ALA A 38 1.67 -24.09 -26.89
N ALA A 39 2.93 -24.42 -27.17
CA ALA A 39 3.45 -24.69 -28.49
C ALA A 39 3.84 -26.18 -28.61
N PRO A 40 3.73 -26.81 -29.81
CA PRO A 40 3.58 -28.25 -29.97
C PRO A 40 4.90 -29.05 -29.90
N ILE A 41 4.75 -30.26 -29.41
CA ILE A 41 5.77 -31.27 -29.16
C ILE A 41 6.41 -31.76 -30.47
N ALA A 42 7.74 -31.65 -30.58
CA ALA A 42 8.53 -32.36 -31.56
C ALA A 42 9.37 -33.45 -30.89
N ASN A 43 9.24 -34.68 -31.44
CA ASN A 43 9.92 -35.92 -31.07
C ASN A 43 11.44 -35.79 -30.86
N VAL A 44 11.95 -36.28 -29.72
CA VAL A 44 13.36 -36.66 -29.58
C VAL A 44 13.47 -38.07 -29.01
N LYS A 45 14.21 -38.90 -29.73
CA LYS A 45 14.48 -40.29 -29.50
C LYS A 45 15.22 -40.58 -28.19
N GLU A 46 14.79 -41.67 -27.54
CA GLU A 46 15.49 -42.34 -26.44
C GLU A 46 16.90 -42.82 -26.84
N GLN A 47 17.86 -42.55 -25.97
CA GLN A 47 19.10 -43.31 -25.87
C GLN A 47 19.37 -43.64 -24.40
N PRO A 48 19.78 -44.88 -24.06
CA PRO A 48 19.97 -45.34 -22.70
C PRO A 48 21.35 -44.92 -22.15
N VAL A 49 21.40 -44.25 -21.00
CA VAL A 49 22.65 -43.93 -20.29
C VAL A 49 22.67 -44.67 -18.96
N ALA A 50 23.78 -45.41 -18.76
CA ALA A 50 24.08 -46.23 -17.59
C ALA A 50 24.24 -45.43 -16.28
N PRO A 51 24.10 -46.06 -15.07
CA PRO A 51 24.07 -45.37 -13.79
C PRO A 51 25.46 -44.94 -13.33
N LYS A 52 25.67 -43.62 -13.18
CA LYS A 52 26.83 -43.08 -12.48
C LYS A 52 26.52 -42.87 -10.99
N LYS A 53 27.47 -43.38 -10.16
CA LYS A 53 27.51 -43.36 -8.70
C LYS A 53 27.14 -41.98 -8.11
N ALA A 54 26.35 -42.05 -7.04
CA ALA A 54 26.01 -40.96 -6.17
C ALA A 54 27.29 -40.32 -5.58
N ALA A 55 27.55 -39.07 -5.98
CA ALA A 55 28.44 -38.18 -5.23
C ALA A 55 27.60 -37.34 -4.30
N SER A 56 27.90 -37.43 -3.02
CA SER A 56 27.34 -36.61 -1.93
C SER A 56 27.50 -35.14 -2.27
N GLN A 57 26.43 -34.50 -2.70
CA GLN A 57 26.41 -33.02 -2.80
C GLN A 57 25.95 -32.45 -1.46
N THR A 58 26.90 -31.87 -0.76
CA THR A 58 26.65 -30.91 0.33
C THR A 58 25.61 -29.90 -0.11
N PRO A 59 24.55 -29.64 0.67
CA PRO A 59 23.52 -28.68 0.28
C PRO A 59 24.12 -27.29 0.26
N SER A 60 24.25 -26.72 -0.93
CA SER A 60 24.56 -25.32 -1.13
C SER A 60 23.43 -24.48 -0.52
N ALA A 61 23.77 -23.63 0.44
CA ALA A 61 22.88 -22.76 1.16
C ALA A 61 22.36 -21.63 0.24
N ASN A 62 21.39 -21.91 -0.62
CA ASN A 62 20.52 -20.90 -1.27
C ASN A 62 19.43 -21.52 -2.19
N SER A 63 18.92 -22.71 -1.87
CA SER A 63 17.85 -23.30 -2.68
C SER A 63 16.50 -22.81 -2.21
N LYS A 64 15.86 -21.97 -3.01
CA LYS A 64 14.43 -21.60 -2.98
C LYS A 64 13.55 -22.82 -3.33
N GLN A 65 13.78 -23.99 -2.71
CA GLN A 65 13.03 -25.19 -3.01
C GLN A 65 11.80 -25.29 -2.12
N ILE A 66 10.65 -25.41 -2.76
CA ILE A 66 9.39 -25.77 -2.09
C ILE A 66 9.53 -27.22 -1.62
N GLN A 67 9.31 -27.45 -0.33
CA GLN A 67 9.37 -28.76 0.29
C GLN A 67 8.00 -29.10 0.88
N PHE A 68 7.62 -30.38 0.87
CA PHE A 68 6.45 -30.84 1.58
C PHE A 68 6.87 -31.27 2.99
N ILE A 69 6.31 -30.62 4.00
CA ILE A 69 6.60 -30.90 5.41
C ILE A 69 5.32 -31.31 6.12
N ALA A 70 5.43 -32.34 6.97
CA ALA A 70 4.32 -32.78 7.81
C ALA A 70 3.84 -31.61 8.69
N ILE A 71 2.52 -31.41 8.75
CA ILE A 71 1.91 -30.28 9.48
C ILE A 71 2.24 -30.36 10.96
N SER A 72 2.42 -31.58 11.52
CA SER A 72 2.83 -31.79 12.90
C SER A 72 4.23 -31.25 13.24
N ARG A 73 5.09 -31.00 12.24
CA ARG A 73 6.43 -30.42 12.41
C ARG A 73 6.43 -28.89 12.35
N LEU A 74 5.26 -28.27 12.20
CA LEU A 74 5.09 -26.82 12.08
C LEU A 74 4.49 -26.27 13.39
N GLU A 75 5.03 -25.18 13.90
CA GLU A 75 4.44 -24.47 15.03
C GLU A 75 4.11 -23.01 14.67
N ARG A 76 3.12 -22.51 15.39
CA ARG A 76 2.71 -21.13 15.29
C ARG A 76 3.77 -20.18 15.85
N ASN A 77 3.92 -19.01 15.22
CA ASN A 77 4.67 -17.92 15.82
C ASN A 77 3.84 -17.26 16.95
N PRO A 78 4.31 -17.26 18.22
CA PRO A 78 3.60 -16.66 19.35
C PRO A 78 3.38 -15.15 19.19
N ASP A 79 4.28 -14.46 18.45
CA ASP A 79 4.27 -13.01 18.26
C ASP A 79 3.36 -12.55 17.10
N GLN A 80 2.59 -13.44 16.49
CA GLN A 80 1.64 -13.10 15.43
C GLN A 80 0.49 -12.23 15.98
N PRO A 81 0.27 -11.01 15.42
CA PRO A 81 -0.72 -10.07 15.92
C PRO A 81 -2.16 -10.54 15.67
N ARG A 82 -2.38 -11.37 14.64
CA ARG A 82 -3.73 -11.80 14.24
C ARG A 82 -4.14 -13.07 14.97
N LYS A 83 -4.98 -12.92 16.01
CA LYS A 83 -5.51 -14.03 16.80
C LYS A 83 -6.92 -14.47 16.37
N ILE A 84 -7.69 -13.60 15.71
CA ILE A 84 -9.09 -13.85 15.35
C ILE A 84 -9.23 -13.82 13.84
N PHE A 85 -9.79 -14.87 13.28
CA PHE A 85 -10.12 -14.99 11.86
C PHE A 85 -11.64 -15.10 11.71
N ASN A 86 -12.19 -14.52 10.66
CA ASN A 86 -13.59 -14.70 10.32
C ASN A 86 -13.85 -16.17 9.98
N GLU A 87 -14.82 -16.78 10.65
CA GLU A 87 -15.14 -18.21 10.48
C GLU A 87 -15.64 -18.54 9.07
N ALA A 88 -16.38 -17.63 8.44
CA ALA A 88 -16.86 -17.82 7.08
C ALA A 88 -15.71 -17.91 6.08
N ASP A 89 -14.76 -16.94 6.13
CA ASP A 89 -13.57 -16.92 5.28
C ASP A 89 -12.67 -18.14 5.50
N MET A 90 -12.60 -18.62 6.77
CA MET A 90 -11.81 -19.80 7.10
C MET A 90 -12.43 -21.08 6.56
N THR A 91 -13.76 -21.18 6.58
CA THR A 91 -14.51 -22.32 6.04
C THR A 91 -14.35 -22.40 4.52
N GLU A 92 -14.47 -21.28 3.82
CA GLU A 92 -14.26 -21.21 2.37
C GLU A 92 -12.83 -21.64 1.99
N LEU A 93 -11.82 -21.10 2.69
CA LEU A 93 -10.43 -21.47 2.45
C LEU A 93 -10.18 -22.95 2.74
N THR A 94 -10.78 -23.52 3.81
CA THR A 94 -10.67 -24.93 4.15
C THR A 94 -11.23 -25.82 3.06
N ASN A 95 -12.40 -25.48 2.50
CA ASN A 95 -13.02 -26.22 1.41
C ASN A 95 -12.18 -26.14 0.14
N SER A 96 -11.67 -24.96 -0.20
CA SER A 96 -10.77 -24.79 -1.35
C SER A 96 -9.48 -25.63 -1.21
N ILE A 97 -8.89 -25.66 -0.02
CA ILE A 97 -7.70 -26.47 0.26
C ILE A 97 -8.00 -27.97 0.20
N ARG A 98 -9.18 -28.40 0.64
CA ARG A 98 -9.60 -29.81 0.54
C ARG A 98 -9.75 -30.27 -0.91
N GLU A 99 -10.26 -29.41 -1.79
CA GLU A 99 -10.48 -29.72 -3.20
C GLU A 99 -9.22 -29.61 -4.06
N LYS A 100 -8.43 -28.55 -3.86
CA LYS A 100 -7.32 -28.19 -4.76
C LYS A 100 -5.94 -28.33 -4.14
N GLY A 101 -5.86 -28.67 -2.84
CA GLY A 101 -4.62 -28.61 -2.08
C GLY A 101 -4.15 -27.19 -1.80
N VAL A 102 -2.97 -27.09 -1.19
CA VAL A 102 -2.34 -25.79 -0.90
C VAL A 102 -1.54 -25.34 -2.12
N LEU A 103 -2.10 -24.41 -2.90
CA LEU A 103 -1.47 -23.89 -4.13
C LEU A 103 -0.28 -22.97 -3.86
N GLN A 104 -0.33 -22.20 -2.77
CA GLN A 104 0.75 -21.29 -2.40
C GLN A 104 1.46 -21.80 -1.14
N PRO A 105 2.79 -22.02 -1.17
CA PRO A 105 3.54 -22.47 -0.02
C PRO A 105 3.48 -21.43 1.12
N ILE A 106 3.62 -21.90 2.36
CA ILE A 106 3.83 -21.03 3.51
C ILE A 106 5.32 -20.81 3.75
N LEU A 107 5.66 -19.66 4.33
CA LEU A 107 7.04 -19.36 4.71
C LEU A 107 7.28 -19.85 6.13
N VAL A 108 8.34 -20.64 6.29
CA VAL A 108 8.76 -21.19 7.60
C VAL A 108 10.25 -20.97 7.81
N ARG A 109 10.67 -20.91 9.08
CA ARG A 109 12.08 -20.95 9.48
C ARG A 109 12.37 -22.16 10.34
N PRO A 110 13.60 -22.71 10.30
CA PRO A 110 14.03 -23.73 11.25
C PRO A 110 14.05 -23.15 12.67
N ILE A 111 13.54 -23.91 13.64
CA ILE A 111 13.69 -23.54 15.05
C ILE A 111 15.15 -23.81 15.47
N PRO A 112 15.83 -22.84 16.11
CA PRO A 112 17.21 -23.02 16.54
C PRO A 112 17.37 -24.27 17.44
N PRO A 113 18.48 -25.01 17.31
CA PRO A 113 18.70 -26.24 18.08
C PRO A 113 18.56 -26.05 19.59
N SER A 114 18.92 -24.86 20.10
CA SER A 114 18.79 -24.49 21.51
C SER A 114 17.34 -24.42 22.03
N LYS A 115 16.38 -24.21 21.13
CA LYS A 115 14.94 -24.12 21.42
C LYS A 115 14.20 -25.41 21.03
N ARG A 116 14.85 -26.37 20.36
CA ARG A 116 14.26 -27.66 19.98
C ARG A 116 14.20 -28.59 21.21
N SER A 117 13.09 -29.30 21.34
CA SER A 117 12.92 -30.38 22.30
C SER A 117 12.44 -31.62 21.56
N ALA A 118 12.83 -32.80 22.03
CA ALA A 118 12.37 -34.06 21.43
C ALA A 118 10.85 -34.12 21.38
N GLY A 119 10.30 -34.43 20.22
CA GLY A 119 8.86 -34.51 19.99
C GLY A 119 8.15 -33.16 19.75
N LYS A 120 8.87 -32.04 19.69
CA LYS A 120 8.32 -30.71 19.35
C LYS A 120 8.54 -30.42 17.85
N PRO A 121 7.78 -29.42 17.30
CA PRO A 121 7.95 -28.98 15.92
C PRO A 121 9.38 -28.53 15.59
N ASP A 122 9.79 -28.72 14.34
CA ASP A 122 11.12 -28.33 13.85
C ASP A 122 11.13 -26.96 13.20
N TYR A 123 9.97 -26.48 12.76
CA TYR A 123 9.84 -25.25 11.98
C TYR A 123 8.78 -24.33 12.57
N GLN A 124 9.09 -23.04 12.58
CA GLN A 124 8.17 -21.98 12.98
C GLN A 124 7.60 -21.29 11.74
N ILE A 125 6.28 -21.09 11.74
CA ILE A 125 5.58 -20.37 10.66
C ILE A 125 5.91 -18.88 10.77
N VAL A 126 6.42 -18.30 9.66
CA VAL A 126 6.71 -16.88 9.53
C VAL A 126 5.56 -16.15 8.85
N ALA A 127 5.03 -16.72 7.75
CA ALA A 127 3.88 -16.16 7.03
C ALA A 127 2.99 -17.28 6.47
N GLY A 128 1.68 -17.01 6.39
CA GLY A 128 0.69 -17.95 5.86
C GLY A 128 -0.08 -18.74 6.93
N GLU A 129 -0.22 -18.23 8.14
CA GLU A 129 -0.94 -18.84 9.27
C GLU A 129 -2.34 -19.34 8.90
N ARG A 130 -3.12 -18.55 8.11
CA ARG A 130 -4.47 -18.95 7.68
C ARG A 130 -4.45 -20.24 6.85
N ARG A 131 -3.46 -20.38 5.95
CA ARG A 131 -3.31 -21.60 5.10
C ARG A 131 -2.96 -22.81 5.97
N TRP A 132 -2.09 -22.65 6.95
CA TRP A 132 -1.75 -23.71 7.89
C TRP A 132 -2.96 -24.16 8.71
N GLN A 133 -3.72 -23.22 9.30
CA GLN A 133 -4.93 -23.55 10.06
C GLN A 133 -6.00 -24.21 9.21
N ALA A 134 -6.21 -23.69 7.98
CA ALA A 134 -7.16 -24.28 7.05
C ALA A 134 -6.71 -25.68 6.58
N SER A 135 -5.40 -25.95 6.44
CA SER A 135 -4.85 -27.27 6.11
C SER A 135 -5.06 -28.27 7.27
N LEU A 136 -4.88 -27.82 8.53
CA LEU A 136 -5.23 -28.62 9.69
C LEU A 136 -6.73 -28.99 9.70
N LYS A 137 -7.61 -28.03 9.47
CA LYS A 137 -9.06 -28.25 9.41
C LYS A 137 -9.48 -29.11 8.21
N ALA A 138 -8.73 -29.05 7.11
CA ALA A 138 -8.97 -29.89 5.92
C ALA A 138 -8.48 -31.34 6.11
N GLY A 139 -7.70 -31.63 7.16
CA GLY A 139 -7.18 -32.96 7.47
C GLY A 139 -5.98 -33.38 6.60
N LEU A 140 -5.16 -32.40 6.15
CA LEU A 140 -3.93 -32.71 5.41
C LEU A 140 -2.81 -33.17 6.34
N ASP A 141 -2.04 -34.17 5.93
CA ASP A 141 -0.87 -34.65 6.68
C ASP A 141 0.39 -33.79 6.46
N ALA A 142 0.53 -33.23 5.24
CA ALA A 142 1.67 -32.42 4.85
C ALA A 142 1.22 -31.25 3.97
N MET A 143 2.05 -30.19 3.93
CA MET A 143 1.79 -29.03 3.10
C MET A 143 3.08 -28.46 2.49
N PRO A 144 2.98 -27.75 1.33
CA PRO A 144 4.15 -27.11 0.73
C PRO A 144 4.61 -25.93 1.56
N VAL A 145 5.91 -25.88 1.83
CA VAL A 145 6.57 -24.82 2.60
C VAL A 145 7.79 -24.29 1.86
N LEU A 146 8.11 -23.03 2.08
CA LEU A 146 9.37 -22.41 1.71
C LEU A 146 10.19 -22.23 2.99
N ILE A 147 11.30 -22.95 3.09
CA ILE A 147 12.19 -22.88 4.26
C ILE A 147 13.18 -21.75 4.04
N ARG A 148 13.30 -20.86 5.02
CA ARG A 148 14.32 -19.81 5.07
C ARG A 148 14.95 -19.74 6.46
N GLU A 149 16.26 -19.56 6.49
CA GLU A 149 16.97 -19.21 7.71
C GLU A 149 16.77 -17.71 7.95
N LEU A 150 16.00 -17.39 8.97
CA LEU A 150 15.64 -16.02 9.33
C LEU A 150 15.92 -15.80 10.82
N SER A 151 16.53 -14.68 11.14
CA SER A 151 16.70 -14.19 12.50
C SER A 151 15.34 -13.80 13.12
N ASP A 152 15.27 -13.67 14.44
CA ASP A 152 14.07 -13.21 15.12
C ASP A 152 13.66 -11.80 14.62
N GLN A 153 14.63 -10.93 14.37
CA GLN A 153 14.41 -9.59 13.83
C GLN A 153 13.79 -9.61 12.42
N GLU A 154 14.30 -10.44 11.52
CA GLU A 154 13.75 -10.58 10.16
C GLU A 154 12.33 -11.16 10.18
N VAL A 155 12.04 -12.07 11.10
CA VAL A 155 10.67 -12.62 11.27
C VAL A 155 9.70 -11.54 11.73
N LEU A 156 10.09 -10.71 12.70
CA LEU A 156 9.27 -9.58 13.16
C LEU A 156 9.06 -8.56 12.02
N GLU A 157 10.11 -8.24 11.28
CA GLU A 157 10.03 -7.33 10.13
C GLU A 157 9.05 -7.82 9.06
N ILE A 158 9.15 -9.10 8.68
CA ILE A 158 8.23 -9.73 7.71
C ILE A 158 6.78 -9.64 8.23
N GLY A 159 6.56 -9.88 9.53
CA GLY A 159 5.26 -9.78 10.16
C GLY A 159 4.67 -8.36 10.10
N VAL A 160 5.50 -7.33 10.31
CA VAL A 160 5.08 -5.92 10.17
C VAL A 160 4.76 -5.58 8.73
N VAL A 161 5.59 -5.99 7.77
CA VAL A 161 5.36 -5.76 6.33
C VAL A 161 4.07 -6.45 5.86
N GLU A 162 3.84 -7.72 6.25
CA GLU A 162 2.60 -8.45 5.93
C GLU A 162 1.37 -7.73 6.49
N ASN A 163 1.45 -7.28 7.75
CA ASN A 163 0.36 -6.55 8.39
C ASN A 163 0.05 -5.23 7.67
N VAL A 164 1.08 -4.50 7.25
CA VAL A 164 0.93 -3.21 6.52
C VAL A 164 0.32 -3.39 5.13
N GLN A 165 0.51 -4.53 4.49
CA GLN A 165 -0.08 -4.82 3.18
C GLN A 165 -1.58 -5.17 3.24
N ARG A 166 -2.19 -5.16 4.43
CA ARG A 166 -3.63 -5.38 4.59
C ARG A 166 -4.42 -4.17 4.08
N ALA A 167 -5.55 -4.46 3.47
CA ALA A 167 -6.42 -3.44 2.88
C ALA A 167 -7.29 -2.69 3.91
N ASP A 168 -7.35 -3.18 5.16
CA ASP A 168 -8.26 -2.73 6.22
C ASP A 168 -7.59 -1.82 7.27
N LEU A 169 -6.31 -1.43 7.07
CA LEU A 169 -5.61 -0.51 7.98
C LEU A 169 -6.10 0.93 7.84
N ASN A 170 -6.24 1.60 8.97
CA ASN A 170 -6.44 3.04 8.95
C ASN A 170 -5.10 3.79 8.68
N PRO A 171 -5.16 5.04 8.17
CA PRO A 171 -3.94 5.78 7.81
C PRO A 171 -2.95 5.97 8.98
N MET A 172 -3.43 6.04 10.21
CA MET A 172 -2.56 6.22 11.37
C MET A 172 -1.88 4.91 11.81
N GLU A 173 -2.57 3.78 11.66
CA GLU A 173 -1.95 2.45 11.85
C GLU A 173 -0.85 2.20 10.81
N GLU A 174 -1.14 2.53 9.54
CA GLU A 174 -0.17 2.44 8.45
C GLU A 174 1.06 3.31 8.73
N ALA A 175 0.85 4.56 9.18
CA ALA A 175 1.93 5.46 9.53
C ALA A 175 2.80 4.94 10.70
N ARG A 176 2.17 4.38 11.75
CA ARG A 176 2.90 3.79 12.90
C ARG A 176 3.73 2.58 12.49
N ALA A 177 3.19 1.74 11.62
CA ALA A 177 3.92 0.59 11.11
C ALA A 177 5.13 1.02 10.25
N TYR A 178 5.00 2.08 9.42
CA TYR A 178 6.14 2.64 8.70
C TYR A 178 7.21 3.21 9.64
N ARG A 179 6.79 3.88 10.70
CA ARG A 179 7.71 4.40 11.73
C ARG A 179 8.44 3.25 12.41
N ALA A 180 7.74 2.19 12.82
CA ALA A 180 8.35 1.01 13.43
C ALA A 180 9.36 0.33 12.48
N LEU A 181 9.06 0.20 11.17
CA LEU A 181 10.02 -0.32 10.20
C LEU A 181 11.30 0.51 10.11
N MET A 182 11.19 1.83 10.27
CA MET A 182 12.35 2.72 10.22
C MET A 182 13.14 2.70 11.53
N ASP A 183 12.46 2.80 12.67
CA ASP A 183 13.09 2.98 13.97
C ASP A 183 13.61 1.66 14.55
N ASP A 184 12.81 0.57 14.48
CA ASP A 184 13.16 -0.73 15.07
C ASP A 184 14.04 -1.59 14.16
N PHE A 185 13.86 -1.45 12.83
CA PHE A 185 14.56 -2.27 11.84
C PHE A 185 15.60 -1.48 11.02
N GLY A 186 15.79 -0.18 11.30
CA GLY A 186 16.77 0.68 10.64
C GLY A 186 16.52 0.88 9.15
N ARG A 187 15.27 0.73 8.69
CA ARG A 187 14.90 0.89 7.28
C ARG A 187 14.79 2.35 6.89
N THR A 188 15.26 2.67 5.70
CA THR A 188 15.04 4.01 5.12
C THR A 188 13.64 4.09 4.49
N GLN A 189 13.14 5.32 4.25
CA GLN A 189 11.88 5.53 3.51
C GLN A 189 11.90 4.89 2.11
N VAL A 190 13.09 4.74 1.51
CA VAL A 190 13.25 4.06 0.22
C VAL A 190 13.00 2.57 0.38
N ASP A 191 13.66 1.94 1.37
CA ASP A 191 13.51 0.51 1.63
C ASP A 191 12.05 0.15 1.94
N VAL A 192 11.38 0.97 2.77
CA VAL A 192 9.95 0.80 3.09
C VAL A 192 9.08 0.95 1.84
N SER A 193 9.37 1.95 0.98
CA SER A 193 8.67 2.18 -0.29
C SER A 193 8.76 0.96 -1.22
N GLU A 194 9.95 0.39 -1.36
CA GLU A 194 10.19 -0.79 -2.19
C GLU A 194 9.53 -2.06 -1.61
N ALA A 195 9.63 -2.26 -0.29
CA ALA A 195 9.07 -3.44 0.38
C ALA A 195 7.53 -3.48 0.32
N ILE A 196 6.87 -2.30 0.43
CA ILE A 196 5.41 -2.21 0.53
C ILE A 196 4.76 -1.92 -0.84
N GLY A 197 5.55 -1.44 -1.83
CA GLY A 197 5.03 -1.07 -3.15
C GLY A 197 4.24 0.25 -3.17
N LYS A 198 4.46 1.13 -2.18
CA LYS A 198 3.86 2.47 -2.13
C LYS A 198 4.88 3.54 -2.52
N SER A 199 4.44 4.70 -3.00
CA SER A 199 5.36 5.77 -3.35
C SER A 199 6.02 6.38 -2.10
N ARG A 200 7.29 6.81 -2.23
CA ARG A 200 8.01 7.52 -1.15
C ARG A 200 7.25 8.74 -0.63
N SER A 201 6.58 9.46 -1.53
CA SER A 201 5.76 10.62 -1.15
C SER A 201 4.54 10.23 -0.30
N HIS A 202 3.94 9.07 -0.55
CA HIS A 202 2.86 8.55 0.28
C HIS A 202 3.36 8.25 1.69
N ILE A 203 4.47 7.52 1.82
CA ILE A 203 5.08 7.19 3.12
C ILE A 203 5.48 8.46 3.88
N ALA A 204 6.16 9.39 3.22
CA ALA A 204 6.56 10.65 3.84
C ALA A 204 5.36 11.48 4.35
N ASN A 205 4.25 11.50 3.58
CA ASN A 205 3.03 12.19 4.01
C ASN A 205 2.40 11.52 5.24
N LEU A 206 2.33 10.20 5.29
CA LEU A 206 1.79 9.47 6.44
C LEU A 206 2.65 9.66 7.69
N LEU A 207 3.98 9.55 7.56
CA LEU A 207 4.89 9.79 8.68
C LEU A 207 4.74 11.18 9.27
N ARG A 208 4.55 12.21 8.43
CA ARG A 208 4.28 13.58 8.90
C ARG A 208 2.95 13.71 9.66
N MET A 209 1.98 12.82 9.47
CA MET A 209 0.75 12.82 10.25
C MET A 209 0.99 12.40 11.71
N LEU A 210 2.02 11.59 11.98
CA LEU A 210 2.43 11.24 13.35
C LEU A 210 3.02 12.43 14.12
N ASP A 211 3.51 13.45 13.41
CA ASP A 211 4.07 14.66 14.01
C ASP A 211 2.98 15.70 14.32
N MET A 212 1.72 15.45 13.92
CA MET A 212 0.59 16.34 14.22
C MET A 212 0.08 16.15 15.66
N PRO A 213 -0.64 17.14 16.22
CA PRO A 213 -1.28 17.01 17.53
C PRO A 213 -2.14 15.76 17.63
N LEU A 214 -2.12 15.10 18.81
CA LEU A 214 -2.84 13.85 19.06
C LEU A 214 -4.35 13.93 18.74
N GLN A 215 -4.96 15.11 18.92
CA GLN A 215 -6.36 15.33 18.62
C GLN A 215 -6.65 15.18 17.12
N ILE A 216 -5.79 15.69 16.25
CA ILE A 216 -5.91 15.52 14.78
C ILE A 216 -5.67 14.08 14.39
N GLN A 217 -4.67 13.40 14.98
CA GLN A 217 -4.45 11.98 14.75
C GLN A 217 -5.70 11.16 15.08
N ARG A 218 -6.36 11.47 16.21
CA ARG A 218 -7.59 10.80 16.62
C ARG A 218 -8.76 11.05 15.66
N TRP A 219 -8.88 12.25 15.09
CA TRP A 219 -9.90 12.54 14.08
C TRP A 219 -9.65 11.81 12.76
N LEU A 220 -8.37 11.62 12.39
CA LEU A 220 -7.99 10.78 11.25
C LEU A 220 -8.33 9.30 11.50
N GLU A 221 -8.05 8.77 12.68
CA GLU A 221 -8.40 7.39 13.07
C GLU A 221 -9.91 7.14 13.02
N LEU A 222 -10.70 8.12 13.48
CA LEU A 222 -12.16 8.05 13.50
C LEU A 222 -12.81 8.38 12.13
N GLY A 223 -11.98 8.72 11.11
CA GLY A 223 -12.49 9.13 9.80
C GLY A 223 -13.25 10.46 9.78
N LYS A 224 -13.21 11.24 10.88
CA LYS A 224 -13.83 12.57 10.96
C LYS A 224 -13.07 13.60 10.11
N LEU A 225 -11.77 13.43 9.98
CA LEU A 225 -10.90 14.23 9.13
C LEU A 225 -10.26 13.33 8.09
N SER A 226 -10.22 13.74 6.82
CA SER A 226 -9.53 12.98 5.79
C SER A 226 -8.03 13.28 5.76
N LEU A 227 -7.22 12.36 5.24
CA LEU A 227 -5.80 12.55 5.05
C LEU A 227 -5.48 13.78 4.18
N GLY A 228 -6.33 14.09 3.20
CA GLY A 228 -6.21 15.28 2.36
C GLY A 228 -6.36 16.58 3.14
N HIS A 229 -7.33 16.64 4.06
CA HIS A 229 -7.52 17.79 4.95
C HIS A 229 -6.30 17.97 5.87
N ALA A 230 -5.86 16.90 6.55
CA ALA A 230 -4.70 16.95 7.45
C ALA A 230 -3.43 17.39 6.72
N LYS A 231 -3.19 16.89 5.50
CA LYS A 231 -2.07 17.33 4.66
C LYS A 231 -2.13 18.82 4.33
N ALA A 232 -3.31 19.35 4.05
CA ALA A 232 -3.46 20.77 3.73
C ALA A 232 -3.13 21.67 4.93
N ILE A 233 -3.57 21.28 6.14
CA ILE A 233 -3.45 22.10 7.34
C ILE A 233 -2.16 21.88 8.14
N ILE A 234 -1.31 20.93 7.79
CA ILE A 234 -0.07 20.61 8.52
C ILE A 234 0.88 21.81 8.67
N SER A 235 0.77 22.79 7.79
CA SER A 235 1.59 24.01 7.81
C SER A 235 0.90 25.21 8.44
N MET A 236 -0.29 25.03 9.03
CA MET A 236 -1.02 26.08 9.72
C MET A 236 -0.43 26.30 11.12
N PRO A 237 -0.45 27.53 11.64
CA PRO A 237 0.03 27.83 13.02
C PRO A 237 -0.82 27.11 14.05
N ASP A 238 -2.14 27.10 13.87
CA ASP A 238 -3.08 26.33 14.68
C ASP A 238 -3.84 25.32 13.84
N PRO A 239 -3.29 24.09 13.71
CA PRO A 239 -3.92 23.07 12.92
C PRO A 239 -5.17 22.46 13.58
N ILE A 240 -5.31 22.56 14.92
CA ILE A 240 -6.48 22.04 15.66
C ILE A 240 -7.70 22.90 15.35
N GLU A 241 -7.61 24.22 15.56
CA GLU A 241 -8.68 25.17 15.27
C GLU A 241 -9.10 25.10 13.80
N THR A 242 -8.11 25.00 12.91
CA THR A 242 -8.38 24.85 11.47
C THR A 242 -9.11 23.55 11.16
N ALA A 243 -8.77 22.45 11.82
CA ALA A 243 -9.44 21.16 11.63
C ALA A 243 -10.88 21.18 12.16
N GLU A 244 -11.13 21.82 13.30
CA GLU A 244 -12.49 22.02 13.86
C GLU A 244 -13.34 22.80 12.88
N MET A 245 -12.85 23.93 12.38
CA MET A 245 -13.54 24.72 11.37
C MET A 245 -13.87 23.90 10.09
N ILE A 246 -12.92 23.07 9.63
CA ILE A 246 -13.16 22.20 8.46
C ILE A 246 -14.31 21.22 8.72
N MET A 247 -14.35 20.63 9.91
CA MET A 247 -15.39 19.67 10.29
C MET A 247 -16.75 20.34 10.45
N ASP A 248 -16.81 21.50 11.13
CA ASP A 248 -18.03 22.26 11.40
C ASP A 248 -18.68 22.79 10.12
N GLN A 249 -17.84 23.27 9.18
CA GLN A 249 -18.30 23.81 7.90
C GLN A 249 -18.41 22.76 6.79
N GLY A 250 -17.98 21.52 7.02
CA GLY A 250 -18.02 20.45 6.03
C GLY A 250 -17.19 20.79 4.77
N LEU A 251 -16.04 21.43 4.94
CA LEU A 251 -15.22 21.88 3.81
C LEU A 251 -14.68 20.68 3.00
N SER A 252 -14.64 20.81 1.69
CA SER A 252 -13.91 19.88 0.84
C SER A 252 -12.40 20.10 0.92
N VAL A 253 -11.59 19.09 0.56
CA VAL A 253 -10.11 19.20 0.55
C VAL A 253 -9.66 20.41 -0.28
N ARG A 254 -10.27 20.64 -1.45
CA ARG A 254 -9.94 21.80 -2.30
C ARG A 254 -10.28 23.14 -1.66
N ALA A 255 -11.41 23.20 -0.93
CA ALA A 255 -11.79 24.42 -0.20
C ALA A 255 -10.79 24.68 0.94
N THR A 256 -10.35 23.63 1.62
CA THR A 256 -9.31 23.69 2.64
C THR A 256 -7.97 24.16 2.08
N GLU A 257 -7.51 23.59 0.96
CA GLU A 257 -6.28 24.01 0.27
C GLU A 257 -6.33 25.50 -0.12
N ASN A 258 -7.46 25.94 -0.66
CA ASN A 258 -7.67 27.35 -1.02
C ASN A 258 -7.67 28.26 0.22
N TYR A 259 -8.26 27.81 1.33
CA TYR A 259 -8.24 28.53 2.61
C TYR A 259 -6.80 28.68 3.12
N VAL A 260 -6.04 27.59 3.18
CA VAL A 260 -4.64 27.60 3.63
C VAL A 260 -3.77 28.49 2.73
N LYS A 261 -3.98 28.45 1.41
CA LYS A 261 -3.28 29.30 0.47
C LYS A 261 -3.54 30.79 0.74
N ARG A 262 -4.80 31.19 0.89
CA ARG A 262 -5.18 32.57 1.20
C ARG A 262 -4.60 33.03 2.54
N TYR A 263 -4.60 32.15 3.52
CA TYR A 263 -3.98 32.42 4.82
C TYR A 263 -2.49 32.78 4.67
N LYS A 264 -1.75 31.99 3.90
CA LYS A 264 -0.32 32.22 3.64
C LYS A 264 -0.07 33.49 2.82
N ASP A 265 -0.96 33.83 1.91
CA ASP A 265 -0.87 35.03 1.06
C ASP A 265 -1.25 36.31 1.80
N GLY A 266 -1.54 36.23 3.12
CA GLY A 266 -1.88 37.38 3.96
C GLY A 266 -3.21 38.06 3.59
N SER A 267 -4.05 37.40 2.81
CA SER A 267 -5.37 37.90 2.43
C SER A 267 -6.30 37.88 3.64
N PRO A 268 -7.10 38.94 3.89
CA PRO A 268 -7.93 39.03 5.08
C PRO A 268 -8.88 37.85 5.16
N HIS A 269 -8.90 37.21 6.34
CA HIS A 269 -9.81 36.14 6.69
C HIS A 269 -11.25 36.63 6.63
N ILE A 270 -11.91 36.45 5.52
CA ILE A 270 -13.38 36.43 5.54
C ILE A 270 -13.74 35.01 5.97
N LEU A 271 -13.78 34.78 7.29
CA LEU A 271 -14.48 33.68 7.97
C LEU A 271 -15.99 33.82 7.72
N GLY A 272 -16.40 33.82 6.50
CA GLY A 272 -17.78 34.12 6.11
C GLY A 272 -17.98 34.06 4.62
N GLY A 273 -17.01 33.48 3.90
CA GLY A 273 -17.28 32.96 2.57
C GLY A 273 -18.16 31.73 2.76
N SER A 274 -19.45 31.94 3.01
CA SER A 274 -20.52 30.99 2.77
C SER A 274 -20.02 29.98 1.76
N LEU A 275 -20.04 28.68 2.11
CA LEU A 275 -20.21 27.65 1.11
C LEU A 275 -21.18 28.25 0.11
N ARG A 276 -20.69 28.67 -1.05
CA ARG A 276 -21.63 28.86 -2.16
C ARG A 276 -22.23 27.49 -2.37
N THR A 277 -23.31 27.19 -1.63
CA THR A 277 -24.45 26.57 -2.27
C THR A 277 -24.46 27.18 -3.66
N PRO A 278 -24.41 26.40 -4.75
CA PRO A 278 -24.46 26.97 -6.08
C PRO A 278 -25.55 28.06 -5.98
N GLU A 279 -25.13 29.35 -6.06
CA GLU A 279 -26.08 30.45 -5.99
C GLU A 279 -27.20 29.99 -6.86
N GLU A 280 -28.38 29.88 -6.29
CA GLU A 280 -29.52 29.44 -7.10
C GLU A 280 -29.57 30.44 -8.21
N LYS A 281 -29.11 29.99 -9.40
CA LYS A 281 -29.04 30.86 -10.57
C LYS A 281 -30.43 31.47 -10.71
N ASP A 282 -30.48 32.78 -10.90
CA ASP A 282 -31.70 33.52 -11.17
C ASP A 282 -32.63 32.66 -12.03
N PRO A 283 -33.92 32.51 -11.68
CA PRO A 283 -34.87 31.74 -12.47
C PRO A 283 -34.83 32.07 -13.94
N ASN A 284 -34.59 33.35 -14.28
CA ASN A 284 -34.43 33.83 -15.66
C ASN A 284 -33.19 33.27 -16.35
N ILE A 285 -32.06 33.15 -15.60
CA ILE A 285 -30.84 32.57 -16.13
C ILE A 285 -31.00 31.05 -16.33
N LYS A 286 -31.69 30.36 -15.43
CA LYS A 286 -32.03 28.93 -15.60
C LYS A 286 -32.96 28.70 -16.79
N ALA A 287 -33.90 29.59 -17.03
CA ALA A 287 -34.81 29.53 -18.21
C ALA A 287 -34.01 29.70 -19.49
N LEU A 288 -33.14 30.71 -19.57
CA LEU A 288 -32.29 30.97 -20.74
C LEU A 288 -31.28 29.84 -20.99
N GLU A 289 -30.73 29.20 -19.94
CA GLU A 289 -29.89 28.02 -20.08
C GLU A 289 -30.64 26.86 -20.73
N ARG A 290 -31.92 26.62 -20.32
CA ARG A 290 -32.76 25.57 -20.92
C ARG A 290 -33.08 25.85 -22.36
N GLU A 291 -33.48 27.05 -22.68
CA GLU A 291 -33.74 27.49 -24.06
C GLU A 291 -32.51 27.30 -24.97
N LEU A 292 -31.35 27.72 -24.51
CA LEU A 292 -30.09 27.52 -25.25
C LEU A 292 -29.68 26.02 -25.35
N MET A 293 -29.98 25.21 -24.35
CA MET A 293 -29.77 23.77 -24.43
C MET A 293 -30.71 23.10 -25.43
N ASP A 294 -31.95 23.52 -25.47
CA ASP A 294 -32.95 22.98 -26.41
C ASP A 294 -32.61 23.37 -27.88
N ILE A 295 -32.15 24.60 -28.09
CA ILE A 295 -31.72 25.08 -29.43
C ILE A 295 -30.45 24.38 -29.89
N LEU A 296 -29.45 24.26 -29.03
CA LEU A 296 -28.11 23.75 -29.40
C LEU A 296 -27.99 22.24 -29.29
N GLY A 297 -28.86 21.56 -28.53
CA GLY A 297 -28.75 20.15 -28.22
C GLY A 297 -27.50 19.79 -27.37
N LEU A 298 -26.87 20.79 -26.73
CA LEU A 298 -25.63 20.65 -25.97
C LEU A 298 -25.78 21.25 -24.60
N LYS A 299 -24.97 20.76 -23.62
CA LYS A 299 -24.97 21.29 -22.27
C LYS A 299 -24.38 22.71 -22.24
N VAL A 300 -25.19 23.67 -21.86
CA VAL A 300 -24.86 25.09 -21.73
C VAL A 300 -24.81 25.48 -20.26
N ASP A 301 -23.85 26.31 -19.89
CA ASP A 301 -23.68 26.88 -18.54
C ASP A 301 -23.44 28.38 -18.67
N LEU A 302 -24.43 29.18 -18.22
CA LEU A 302 -24.42 30.62 -18.27
C LEU A 302 -24.07 31.19 -16.89
N ASN A 303 -22.97 31.90 -16.78
CA ASN A 303 -22.53 32.57 -15.58
C ASN A 303 -22.60 34.09 -15.76
N HIS A 304 -23.66 34.69 -15.19
CA HIS A 304 -23.89 36.13 -15.28
C HIS A 304 -23.35 36.80 -13.99
N LYS A 305 -22.49 37.81 -14.14
CA LYS A 305 -21.93 38.58 -13.00
C LYS A 305 -21.98 40.06 -13.31
N GLY A 306 -22.92 40.80 -12.68
CA GLY A 306 -23.06 42.23 -12.84
C GLY A 306 -23.37 42.62 -14.30
N PRO A 307 -22.63 43.56 -14.91
CA PRO A 307 -22.90 44.00 -16.28
C PRO A 307 -22.37 43.05 -17.37
N GLY A 308 -21.80 41.91 -17.00
CA GLY A 308 -21.19 40.94 -17.93
C GLY A 308 -21.38 39.50 -17.49
N GLY A 309 -20.91 38.57 -18.31
CA GLY A 309 -21.03 37.15 -18.01
C GLY A 309 -20.18 36.27 -18.93
N ALA A 310 -20.25 34.95 -18.71
CA ALA A 310 -19.62 33.95 -19.55
C ALA A 310 -20.62 32.85 -19.92
N LEU A 311 -20.68 32.56 -21.22
CA LEU A 311 -21.41 31.43 -21.78
C LEU A 311 -20.43 30.29 -22.06
N LYS A 312 -20.65 29.12 -21.44
CA LYS A 312 -19.82 27.93 -21.63
C LYS A 312 -20.64 26.80 -22.24
N ILE A 313 -20.30 26.43 -23.47
CA ILE A 313 -20.92 25.32 -24.21
C ILE A 313 -20.01 24.12 -24.17
N LYS A 314 -20.50 22.96 -23.66
CA LYS A 314 -19.73 21.72 -23.60
C LYS A 314 -20.06 20.85 -24.81
N TYR A 315 -19.05 20.56 -25.61
CA TYR A 315 -19.14 19.65 -26.76
C TYR A 315 -18.22 18.44 -26.60
N LYS A 316 -18.53 17.34 -27.29
CA LYS A 316 -17.76 16.07 -27.23
C LYS A 316 -17.02 15.78 -28.53
N THR A 317 -17.46 16.33 -29.68
CA THR A 317 -16.87 16.07 -31.01
C THR A 317 -16.65 17.38 -31.77
N GLY A 318 -15.69 17.38 -32.73
CA GLY A 318 -15.42 18.52 -33.58
C GLY A 318 -16.65 18.93 -34.41
N ALA A 319 -17.44 17.98 -34.90
CA ALA A 319 -18.67 18.25 -35.63
C ALA A 319 -19.71 19.07 -34.82
N GLN A 320 -19.79 18.80 -33.48
CA GLN A 320 -20.65 19.59 -32.61
C GLN A 320 -20.14 21.02 -32.43
N LEU A 321 -18.82 21.22 -32.42
CA LEU A 321 -18.24 22.57 -32.40
C LEU A 321 -18.54 23.33 -33.66
N ASP A 322 -18.38 22.70 -34.83
CA ASP A 322 -18.66 23.31 -36.13
C ASP A 322 -20.12 23.74 -36.27
N GLU A 323 -21.05 22.90 -35.76
CA GLU A 323 -22.48 23.22 -35.75
C GLU A 323 -22.79 24.43 -34.85
N VAL A 324 -22.16 24.50 -33.64
CA VAL A 324 -22.30 25.67 -32.75
C VAL A 324 -21.75 26.91 -33.41
N VAL A 325 -20.57 26.84 -34.03
CA VAL A 325 -19.95 27.98 -34.73
C VAL A 325 -20.82 28.44 -35.90
N LYS A 326 -21.43 27.50 -36.67
CA LYS A 326 -22.32 27.80 -37.78
C LYS A 326 -23.56 28.56 -37.28
N ARG A 327 -24.18 28.13 -36.19
CA ARG A 327 -25.36 28.79 -35.60
C ARG A 327 -25.06 30.16 -34.98
N LEU A 328 -23.82 30.39 -34.53
CA LEU A 328 -23.37 31.68 -33.98
C LEU A 328 -23.03 32.69 -35.10
N LYS A 329 -22.71 32.21 -36.31
CA LYS A 329 -22.37 33.05 -37.46
C LYS A 329 -23.59 33.47 -38.33
N GLY A 330 -24.74 32.83 -38.10
CA GLY A 330 -25.99 33.05 -38.86
C GLY A 330 -26.10 32.13 -40.03
#